data_aa970c3b2dd7c1e49088b8d5356b83aa
#
_entry.id   aa970c3b2dd7c1e49088b8d5356b83aa
#
_cell.length_a   1.000
_cell.length_b   1.000
_cell.length_c   1.000
_cell.angle_alpha   90.00
_cell.angle_beta   90.00
_cell.angle_gamma   90.00
#
_symmetry.space_group_name_H-M   'P 1'
#
loop_
_entity.id
_entity.type
_entity.pdbx_description
1 polymer ?
#
loop_
_entity_poly.entity_id
_entity_poly.type
_entity_poly.pdbx_seq_one_letter_code
_entity_poly.pdbx_strand_id
1 'polypeptide(L)'
;MRDARPEGSPYPKADLTLRGLARFFDLALAFAVANAAGPLGPVLACVYLLVADGLLHGQSLGKRVFGVRAMVLQRGATRGRPAGYRESMLRNLPFALLGLFYGFTIIGWLMLFVAGVPILAFESWMVWSDRLGVRIGDIFADTQVVDAKVVSKVEITVSPDLHAVSPQGPGPAAAHRAAA
;
A
#
# COMPACT_ATOMS: atom_id res chain seq x y z
N MET A 1 3.28 -10.82 -20.20
CA MET A 1 3.85 -10.41 -18.87
C MET A 1 2.86 -10.54 -17.71
N ARG A 2 1.68 -11.15 -17.93
CA ARG A 2 0.64 -11.39 -16.89
C ARG A 2 0.84 -12.66 -16.08
N ASP A 3 1.74 -13.55 -16.50
CA ASP A 3 1.90 -14.90 -15.93
C ASP A 3 2.81 -15.00 -14.72
N ALA A 4 3.17 -13.87 -14.14
CA ALA A 4 4.17 -13.80 -13.09
C ALA A 4 3.64 -13.43 -11.70
N ARG A 5 2.32 -13.27 -11.54
CA ARG A 5 1.73 -13.12 -10.21
C ARG A 5 1.45 -14.50 -9.63
N PRO A 6 1.78 -14.74 -8.35
CA PRO A 6 1.35 -15.97 -7.72
C PRO A 6 -0.17 -16.05 -7.84
N GLU A 7 -0.69 -17.11 -8.42
CA GLU A 7 -2.09 -17.44 -8.37
C GLU A 7 -2.47 -17.54 -6.89
N GLY A 8 -3.21 -16.53 -6.42
CA GLY A 8 -3.69 -16.48 -5.06
C GLY A 8 -2.81 -15.68 -4.09
N SER A 9 -3.03 -14.37 -4.03
CA SER A 9 -2.65 -13.63 -2.83
C SER A 9 -3.36 -14.29 -1.62
N PRO A 10 -2.66 -14.52 -0.48
CA PRO A 10 -3.29 -15.05 0.73
C PRO A 10 -4.28 -14.05 1.34
N TYR A 11 -4.31 -12.83 0.83
CA TYR A 11 -5.13 -11.75 1.35
C TYR A 11 -6.32 -11.48 0.42
N PRO A 12 -7.56 -11.43 0.95
CA PRO A 12 -8.71 -11.02 0.18
C PRO A 12 -8.62 -9.55 -0.23
N LYS A 13 -9.25 -9.21 -1.35
CA LYS A 13 -9.41 -7.82 -1.82
C LYS A 13 -10.11 -7.00 -0.74
N ALA A 14 -9.56 -5.82 -0.41
CA ALA A 14 -10.24 -4.86 0.46
C ALA A 14 -11.52 -4.33 -0.20
N ASP A 15 -12.50 -3.98 0.64
CA ASP A 15 -13.74 -3.35 0.18
C ASP A 15 -13.45 -2.10 -0.64
N LEU A 16 -14.11 -2.01 -1.81
CA LEU A 16 -13.93 -0.89 -2.75
C LEU A 16 -14.39 0.43 -2.16
N THR A 17 -15.47 0.41 -1.38
CA THR A 17 -16.02 1.60 -0.72
C THR A 17 -15.02 2.16 0.28
N LEU A 18 -14.45 1.31 1.13
CA LEU A 18 -13.45 1.72 2.13
C LEU A 18 -12.18 2.25 1.45
N ARG A 19 -11.76 1.65 0.33
CA ARG A 19 -10.62 2.15 -0.47
C ARG A 19 -10.92 3.52 -1.08
N GLY A 20 -12.13 3.70 -1.63
CA GLY A 20 -12.58 4.97 -2.19
C GLY A 20 -12.63 6.07 -1.13
N LEU A 21 -13.23 5.80 0.03
CA LEU A 21 -13.31 6.74 1.15
C LEU A 21 -11.91 7.09 1.69
N ALA A 22 -11.03 6.10 1.84
CA ALA A 22 -9.65 6.34 2.25
C ALA A 22 -8.92 7.28 1.26
N ARG A 23 -9.10 7.03 -0.04
CA ARG A 23 -8.49 7.88 -1.08
C ARG A 23 -9.06 9.28 -1.09
N PHE A 24 -10.39 9.40 -0.97
CA PHE A 24 -11.06 10.70 -0.86
C PHE A 24 -10.54 11.52 0.33
N PHE A 25 -10.37 10.86 1.49
CA PHE A 25 -9.83 11.51 2.68
C PHE A 25 -8.40 12.00 2.47
N ASP A 26 -7.53 11.17 1.86
CA ASP A 26 -6.15 11.56 1.56
C ASP A 26 -6.08 12.74 0.57
N LEU A 27 -6.95 12.75 -0.45
CA LEU A 27 -7.03 13.85 -1.41
C LEU A 27 -7.57 15.14 -0.75
N ALA A 28 -8.57 15.02 0.12
CA ALA A 28 -9.10 16.17 0.87
C ALA A 28 -8.02 16.77 1.79
N LEU A 29 -7.21 15.93 2.44
CA LEU A 29 -6.09 16.38 3.26
C LEU A 29 -5.00 17.05 2.40
N ALA A 30 -4.63 16.45 1.27
CA ALA A 30 -3.68 17.05 0.34
C ALA A 30 -4.18 18.41 -0.18
N PHE A 31 -5.47 18.52 -0.51
CA PHE A 31 -6.10 19.77 -0.91
C PHE A 31 -6.05 20.83 0.21
N ALA A 32 -6.33 20.44 1.45
CA ALA A 32 -6.22 21.35 2.59
C ALA A 32 -4.78 21.85 2.77
N VAL A 33 -3.77 20.98 2.68
CA VAL A 33 -2.36 21.35 2.74
C VAL A 33 -1.98 22.28 1.59
N ALA A 34 -2.45 21.99 0.37
CA ALA A 34 -2.17 22.81 -0.81
C ALA A 34 -2.65 24.26 -0.66
N ASN A 35 -3.76 24.46 0.06
CA ASN A 35 -4.34 25.81 0.26
C ASN A 35 -3.80 26.50 1.52
N ALA A 36 -3.46 25.76 2.57
CA ALA A 36 -3.04 26.33 3.85
C ALA A 36 -1.57 26.78 3.86
N ALA A 37 -0.70 26.16 3.06
CA ALA A 37 0.75 26.37 3.10
C ALA A 37 1.26 27.42 2.09
N GLY A 38 0.39 28.27 1.57
CA GLY A 38 0.74 29.34 0.64
C GLY A 38 1.42 28.84 -0.65
N PRO A 39 2.45 29.52 -1.17
CA PRO A 39 3.09 29.14 -2.44
C PRO A 39 3.71 27.74 -2.46
N LEU A 40 4.10 27.22 -1.29
CA LEU A 40 4.68 25.87 -1.13
C LEU A 40 3.60 24.78 -1.01
N GLY A 41 2.33 25.16 -0.85
CA GLY A 41 1.23 24.24 -0.62
C GLY A 41 1.11 23.13 -1.65
N PRO A 42 1.09 23.40 -2.96
CA PRO A 42 1.01 22.35 -3.98
C PRO A 42 2.17 21.34 -3.92
N VAL A 43 3.39 21.83 -3.64
CA VAL A 43 4.58 20.96 -3.50
C VAL A 43 4.46 20.07 -2.26
N LEU A 44 4.06 20.63 -1.13
CA LEU A 44 3.86 19.86 0.12
C LEU A 44 2.74 18.83 -0.02
N ALA A 45 1.64 19.17 -0.68
CA ALA A 45 0.56 18.24 -0.99
C ALA A 45 1.04 17.09 -1.90
N CYS A 46 1.84 17.41 -2.91
CA CYS A 46 2.46 16.41 -3.79
C CYS A 46 3.38 15.47 -2.99
N VAL A 47 4.27 16.00 -2.16
CA VAL A 47 5.16 15.21 -1.31
C VAL A 47 4.36 14.33 -0.36
N TYR A 48 3.32 14.87 0.28
CA TYR A 48 2.42 14.08 1.12
C TYR A 48 1.83 12.90 0.35
N LEU A 49 1.23 13.13 -0.83
CA LEU A 49 0.64 12.06 -1.63
C LEU A 49 1.65 10.99 -2.04
N LEU A 50 2.89 11.39 -2.36
CA LEU A 50 3.96 10.46 -2.72
C LEU A 50 4.33 9.53 -1.57
N VAL A 51 4.47 10.05 -0.36
CA VAL A 51 4.99 9.28 0.79
C VAL A 51 3.90 8.72 1.70
N ALA A 52 2.63 9.08 1.49
CA ALA A 52 1.52 8.82 2.40
C ALA A 52 1.43 7.36 2.86
N ASP A 53 1.54 6.40 1.95
CA ASP A 53 1.45 4.97 2.27
C ASP A 53 2.68 4.45 3.04
N GLY A 54 3.82 5.12 2.89
CA GLY A 54 5.06 4.77 3.62
C GLY A 54 5.08 5.25 5.07
N LEU A 55 4.31 6.29 5.42
CA LEU A 55 4.35 6.92 6.73
C LEU A 55 3.94 5.97 7.87
N LEU A 56 2.93 5.14 7.66
CA LEU A 56 2.31 4.29 8.68
C LEU A 56 2.33 2.80 8.29
N HIS A 57 3.50 2.31 7.87
CA HIS A 57 3.69 0.89 7.52
C HIS A 57 2.64 0.36 6.51
N GLY A 58 2.60 0.98 5.34
CA GLY A 58 1.67 0.62 4.27
C GLY A 58 0.29 1.28 4.38
N GLN A 59 0.14 2.28 5.25
CA GLN A 59 -1.10 3.02 5.42
C GLN A 59 -0.86 4.52 5.29
N SER A 60 -1.68 5.20 4.49
CA SER A 60 -1.87 6.64 4.58
C SER A 60 -2.78 6.99 5.76
N LEU A 61 -2.93 8.26 6.07
CA LEU A 61 -3.87 8.71 7.12
C LEU A 61 -5.30 8.26 6.80
N GLY A 62 -5.78 8.43 5.57
CA GLY A 62 -7.09 7.95 5.16
C GLY A 62 -7.20 6.42 5.25
N LYS A 63 -6.20 5.69 4.80
CA LYS A 63 -6.20 4.22 4.90
C LYS A 63 -6.22 3.72 6.34
N ARG A 64 -5.56 4.42 7.25
CA ARG A 64 -5.59 4.08 8.67
C ARG A 64 -6.96 4.29 9.29
N VAL A 65 -7.64 5.40 8.95
CA VAL A 65 -9.00 5.69 9.42
C VAL A 65 -9.99 4.63 8.94
N PHE A 66 -9.89 4.21 7.68
CA PHE A 66 -10.81 3.23 7.07
C PHE A 66 -10.36 1.77 7.19
N GLY A 67 -9.26 1.49 7.90
CA GLY A 67 -8.83 0.12 8.20
C GLY A 67 -8.30 -0.67 7.01
N VAL A 68 -7.77 -0.01 5.98
CA VAL A 68 -7.15 -0.67 4.82
C VAL A 68 -5.63 -0.46 4.81
N ARG A 69 -4.89 -1.40 4.20
CA ARG A 69 -3.42 -1.39 4.18
C ARG A 69 -2.88 -1.82 2.83
N ALA A 70 -1.79 -1.20 2.41
CA ALA A 70 -1.03 -1.63 1.25
C ALA A 70 0.04 -2.64 1.65
N MET A 71 0.03 -3.81 1.01
CA MET A 71 1.00 -4.88 1.23
C MET A 71 1.76 -5.16 -0.05
N VAL A 72 3.05 -5.42 0.07
CA VAL A 72 3.91 -5.89 -1.02
C VAL A 72 3.78 -7.41 -1.10
N LEU A 73 3.45 -7.90 -2.30
CA LEU A 73 3.36 -9.33 -2.57
C LEU A 73 4.69 -9.82 -3.13
N GLN A 74 5.51 -10.43 -2.30
CA GLN A 74 6.75 -11.07 -2.75
C GLN A 74 6.45 -12.44 -3.37
N ARG A 75 7.03 -12.71 -4.55
CA ARG A 75 6.94 -14.03 -5.19
C ARG A 75 7.52 -15.11 -4.28
N GLY A 76 6.75 -16.17 -4.04
CA GLY A 76 7.17 -17.29 -3.21
C GLY A 76 7.16 -17.05 -1.71
N ALA A 77 6.81 -15.85 -1.25
CA ALA A 77 6.62 -15.61 0.17
C ALA A 77 5.18 -15.93 0.59
N THR A 78 5.04 -16.71 1.64
CA THR A 78 3.73 -16.99 2.28
C THR A 78 3.15 -15.76 2.98
N ARG A 79 3.96 -14.71 3.16
CA ARG A 79 3.58 -13.47 3.83
C ARG A 79 3.96 -12.26 2.98
N GLY A 80 3.05 -11.28 2.88
CA GLY A 80 3.37 -9.97 2.36
C GLY A 80 4.03 -9.10 3.44
N ARG A 81 4.81 -8.09 3.03
CA ARG A 81 5.28 -7.03 3.92
C ARG A 81 4.48 -5.74 3.72
N PRO A 82 4.34 -4.87 4.72
CA PRO A 82 3.78 -3.54 4.52
C PRO A 82 4.55 -2.76 3.45
N ALA A 83 3.83 -1.97 2.65
CA ALA A 83 4.45 -1.09 1.66
C ALA A 83 5.25 0.01 2.37
N GLY A 84 6.48 0.26 1.88
CA GLY A 84 7.35 1.32 2.36
C GLY A 84 7.24 2.59 1.49
N TYR A 85 8.18 3.52 1.68
CA TYR A 85 8.22 4.79 0.95
C TYR A 85 8.42 4.60 -0.56
N ARG A 86 9.29 3.67 -0.97
CA ARG A 86 9.53 3.37 -2.38
C ARG A 86 8.26 2.93 -3.09
N GLU A 87 7.56 1.98 -2.52
CA GLU A 87 6.30 1.47 -3.07
C GLU A 87 5.22 2.55 -3.04
N SER A 88 5.18 3.38 -1.99
CA SER A 88 4.28 4.52 -1.91
C SER A 88 4.51 5.50 -3.06
N MET A 89 5.76 5.87 -3.32
CA MET A 89 6.12 6.78 -4.41
C MET A 89 5.71 6.21 -5.78
N LEU A 90 6.06 4.96 -6.08
CA LEU A 90 5.71 4.31 -7.35
C LEU A 90 4.20 4.26 -7.59
N ARG A 91 3.44 3.97 -6.54
CA ARG A 91 1.97 3.84 -6.61
C ARG A 91 1.26 5.17 -6.83
N ASN A 92 1.76 6.21 -6.17
CA ASN A 92 1.09 7.50 -6.10
C ASN A 92 1.67 8.53 -7.07
N LEU A 93 2.73 8.18 -7.81
CA LEU A 93 3.39 9.08 -8.76
C LEU A 93 2.41 9.76 -9.75
N PRO A 94 1.48 9.05 -10.41
CA PRO A 94 0.54 9.69 -11.33
C PRO A 94 -0.31 10.76 -10.65
N PHE A 95 -0.79 10.49 -9.43
CA PHE A 95 -1.62 11.44 -8.68
C PHE A 95 -0.82 12.62 -8.14
N ALA A 96 0.42 12.38 -7.71
CA ALA A 96 1.30 13.43 -7.24
C ALA A 96 1.69 14.39 -8.38
N LEU A 97 1.99 13.87 -9.57
CA LEU A 97 2.24 14.69 -10.74
C LEU A 97 1.02 15.53 -11.14
N LEU A 98 -0.18 14.94 -11.11
CA LEU A 98 -1.42 15.70 -11.31
C LEU A 98 -1.59 16.80 -10.25
N GLY A 99 -1.26 16.49 -8.99
CA GLY A 99 -1.33 17.44 -7.89
C GLY A 99 -0.43 18.67 -8.07
N LEU A 100 0.71 18.54 -8.76
CA LEU A 100 1.57 19.68 -9.07
C LEU A 100 0.88 20.68 -10.00
N PHE A 101 0.04 20.21 -10.93
CA PHE A 101 -0.69 21.10 -11.82
C PHE A 101 -1.68 21.99 -11.09
N TYR A 102 -2.10 21.63 -9.87
CA TYR A 102 -2.96 22.48 -9.05
C TYR A 102 -2.33 23.84 -8.73
N GLY A 103 -1.01 23.94 -8.65
CA GLY A 103 -0.29 25.18 -8.42
C GLY A 103 -0.30 26.15 -9.61
N PHE A 104 -0.66 25.68 -10.81
CA PHE A 104 -0.79 26.52 -11.99
C PHE A 104 -2.26 26.99 -12.13
N THR A 105 -2.47 28.24 -12.48
CA THR A 105 -3.79 28.88 -12.58
C THR A 105 -4.77 28.13 -13.51
N ILE A 106 -5.24 28.74 -14.59
CA ILE A 106 -6.27 28.16 -15.48
C ILE A 106 -5.80 26.87 -16.17
N ILE A 107 -4.54 26.83 -16.64
CA ILE A 107 -3.98 25.67 -17.35
C ILE A 107 -3.91 24.46 -16.42
N GLY A 108 -3.54 24.66 -15.16
CA GLY A 108 -3.48 23.57 -14.19
C GLY A 108 -4.83 22.93 -13.90
N TRP A 109 -5.86 23.75 -13.73
CA TRP A 109 -7.24 23.26 -13.57
C TRP A 109 -7.74 22.52 -14.80
N LEU A 110 -7.44 23.03 -16.01
CA LEU A 110 -7.78 22.36 -17.26
C LEU A 110 -7.10 20.97 -17.33
N MET A 111 -5.81 20.87 -16.97
CA MET A 111 -5.09 19.60 -16.94
C MET A 111 -5.66 18.63 -15.91
N LEU A 112 -6.06 19.11 -14.72
CA LEU A 112 -6.72 18.28 -13.72
C LEU A 112 -8.04 17.69 -14.24
N PHE A 113 -8.83 18.45 -14.99
CA PHE A 113 -10.07 17.96 -15.58
C PHE A 113 -9.81 17.02 -16.76
N VAL A 114 -8.97 17.41 -17.71
CA VAL A 114 -8.76 16.67 -18.97
C VAL A 114 -7.96 15.40 -18.75
N ALA A 115 -6.98 15.40 -17.85
CA ALA A 115 -6.17 14.21 -17.55
C ALA A 115 -6.57 13.54 -16.23
N GLY A 116 -6.85 14.30 -15.17
CA GLY A 116 -7.12 13.78 -13.84
C GLY A 116 -8.40 12.97 -13.76
N VAL A 117 -9.51 13.46 -14.33
CA VAL A 117 -10.79 12.74 -14.31
C VAL A 117 -10.72 11.42 -15.08
N PRO A 118 -10.20 11.34 -16.32
CA PRO A 118 -10.02 10.06 -17.01
C PRO A 118 -9.08 9.09 -16.28
N ILE A 119 -7.97 9.57 -15.69
CA ILE A 119 -7.06 8.71 -14.93
C ILE A 119 -7.78 8.12 -13.71
N LEU A 120 -8.50 8.94 -12.94
CA LEU A 120 -9.28 8.46 -11.79
C LEU A 120 -10.36 7.46 -12.20
N ALA A 121 -11.09 7.74 -13.29
CA ALA A 121 -12.12 6.84 -13.81
C ALA A 121 -11.52 5.50 -14.26
N PHE A 122 -10.42 5.54 -15.00
CA PHE A 122 -9.73 4.34 -15.48
C PHE A 122 -9.16 3.50 -14.33
N GLU A 123 -8.49 4.13 -13.35
CA GLU A 123 -7.99 3.43 -12.17
C GLU A 123 -9.11 2.82 -11.33
N SER A 124 -10.23 3.54 -11.18
CA SER A 124 -11.40 3.03 -10.45
C SER A 124 -12.02 1.82 -11.15
N TRP A 125 -12.18 1.91 -12.48
CA TRP A 125 -12.66 0.80 -13.30
C TRP A 125 -11.74 -0.41 -13.23
N MET A 126 -10.43 -0.20 -13.28
CA MET A 126 -9.43 -1.25 -13.19
C MET A 126 -9.50 -1.98 -11.83
N VAL A 127 -9.63 -1.25 -10.73
CA VAL A 127 -9.80 -1.82 -9.38
C VAL A 127 -11.08 -2.64 -9.27
N TRP A 128 -12.16 -2.21 -9.94
CA TRP A 128 -13.42 -2.94 -9.95
C TRP A 128 -13.33 -4.23 -10.75
N SER A 129 -12.76 -4.15 -11.95
CA SER A 129 -12.68 -5.29 -12.90
C SER A 129 -11.67 -6.36 -12.50
N ASP A 130 -10.64 -6.01 -11.72
CA ASP A 130 -9.57 -6.93 -11.34
C ASP A 130 -9.95 -7.76 -10.09
N ARG A 131 -9.62 -9.07 -10.11
CA ARG A 131 -9.89 -9.97 -8.98
C ARG A 131 -9.16 -9.58 -7.70
N LEU A 132 -7.94 -9.11 -7.81
CA LEU A 132 -7.13 -8.64 -6.68
C LEU A 132 -7.35 -7.15 -6.38
N GLY A 133 -8.09 -6.46 -7.23
CA GLY A 133 -8.37 -5.04 -7.10
C GLY A 133 -7.12 -4.17 -7.19
N VAL A 134 -6.19 -4.49 -8.07
CA VAL A 134 -4.95 -3.73 -8.24
C VAL A 134 -5.12 -2.63 -9.28
N ARG A 135 -4.45 -1.49 -9.04
CA ARG A 135 -4.35 -0.35 -9.95
C ARG A 135 -3.06 -0.44 -10.76
N ILE A 136 -2.90 0.45 -11.77
CA ILE A 136 -1.63 0.55 -12.49
C ILE A 136 -0.47 0.79 -11.52
N GLY A 137 -0.59 1.75 -10.63
CA GLY A 137 0.44 2.03 -9.62
C GLY A 137 0.73 0.84 -8.70
N ASP A 138 -0.29 0.04 -8.34
CA ASP A 138 -0.12 -1.16 -7.55
C ASP A 138 0.66 -2.25 -8.32
N ILE A 139 0.48 -2.31 -9.66
CA ILE A 139 1.22 -3.24 -10.53
C ILE A 139 2.71 -2.88 -10.59
N PHE A 140 3.04 -1.59 -10.73
CA PHE A 140 4.43 -1.14 -10.77
C PHE A 140 5.16 -1.32 -9.44
N ALA A 141 4.44 -1.28 -8.35
CA ALA A 141 4.99 -1.42 -7.00
C ALA A 141 4.88 -2.84 -6.42
N ASP A 142 4.36 -3.83 -7.20
CA ASP A 142 4.07 -5.20 -6.73
C ASP A 142 3.27 -5.23 -5.43
N THR A 143 2.23 -4.39 -5.32
CA THR A 143 1.45 -4.21 -4.10
C THR A 143 -0.03 -4.56 -4.31
N GLN A 144 -0.69 -4.88 -3.21
CA GLN A 144 -2.15 -5.06 -3.12
C GLN A 144 -2.69 -4.28 -1.92
N VAL A 145 -3.89 -3.71 -2.05
CA VAL A 145 -4.60 -3.12 -0.90
C VAL A 145 -5.53 -4.17 -0.29
N VAL A 146 -5.35 -4.41 0.99
CA VAL A 146 -6.05 -5.44 1.76
C VAL A 146 -6.70 -4.84 3.01
N ASP A 147 -7.62 -5.57 3.62
CA ASP A 147 -8.17 -5.18 4.92
C ASP A 147 -7.11 -5.38 6.02
N ALA A 148 -6.84 -4.34 6.81
CA ALA A 148 -5.85 -4.37 7.87
C ALA A 148 -6.19 -5.38 8.97
N LYS A 149 -7.49 -5.65 9.22
CA LYS A 149 -7.95 -6.63 10.22
C LYS A 149 -7.64 -8.06 9.78
N VAL A 150 -7.72 -8.34 8.47
CA VAL A 150 -7.40 -9.66 7.92
C VAL A 150 -5.90 -9.93 8.02
N VAL A 151 -5.07 -8.92 7.72
CA VAL A 151 -3.61 -9.05 7.86
C VAL A 151 -3.24 -9.42 9.29
N SER A 152 -3.78 -8.74 10.29
CA SER A 152 -3.47 -9.06 11.69
C SER A 152 -3.90 -10.48 12.09
N LYS A 153 -5.02 -10.97 11.58
CA LYS A 153 -5.45 -12.36 11.83
C LYS A 153 -4.52 -13.39 11.20
N VAL A 154 -4.11 -13.17 9.96
CA VAL A 154 -3.17 -14.07 9.26
C VAL A 154 -1.82 -14.10 9.96
N GLU A 155 -1.32 -12.96 10.43
CA GLU A 155 -0.08 -12.88 11.20
C GLU A 155 -0.18 -13.65 12.52
N ILE A 156 -1.29 -13.53 13.25
CA ILE A 156 -1.51 -14.25 14.52
C ILE A 156 -1.61 -15.76 14.29
N THR A 157 -2.32 -16.20 13.25
CA THR A 157 -2.54 -17.64 12.98
C THR A 157 -1.24 -18.35 12.58
N VAL A 158 -0.31 -17.67 11.93
CA VAL A 158 0.97 -18.24 11.45
C VAL A 158 2.11 -18.10 12.48
N SER A 159 1.96 -17.23 13.51
CA SER A 159 2.95 -17.01 14.57
C SER A 159 3.03 -18.09 15.65
N PRO A 160 1.99 -18.87 16.01
CA PRO A 160 2.09 -19.83 17.09
C PRO A 160 3.16 -20.91 16.86
N ASP A 161 3.45 -21.27 15.60
CA ASP A 161 4.38 -22.34 15.29
C ASP A 161 5.87 -21.97 15.46
N LEU A 162 6.20 -20.67 15.47
CA LEU A 162 7.59 -20.20 15.63
C LEU A 162 8.06 -20.18 17.09
N HIS A 163 7.15 -20.15 18.05
CA HIS A 163 7.47 -20.23 19.48
C HIS A 163 7.48 -21.68 20.01
N ALA A 164 6.94 -22.62 19.21
CA ALA A 164 6.95 -24.04 19.58
C ALA A 164 8.25 -24.77 19.23
N VAL A 165 9.12 -24.18 18.41
CA VAL A 165 10.48 -24.68 18.17
C VAL A 165 11.40 -24.06 19.24
N SER A 166 11.24 -24.49 20.47
CA SER A 166 12.29 -24.38 21.48
C SER A 166 13.53 -25.10 20.95
N PRO A 167 14.73 -24.50 20.97
CA PRO A 167 15.95 -25.21 20.65
C PRO A 167 16.04 -26.32 21.66
N GLN A 168 15.78 -27.54 21.23
CA GLN A 168 16.17 -28.74 22.00
C GLN A 168 17.68 -28.64 22.15
N GLY A 169 18.12 -28.29 23.34
CA GLY A 169 19.52 -28.36 23.72
C GLY A 169 20.05 -29.77 23.40
N PRO A 170 21.34 -29.90 23.14
CA PRO A 170 21.93 -31.22 22.81
C PRO A 170 21.55 -32.19 23.90
N GLY A 171 20.82 -33.25 23.49
CA GLY A 171 20.36 -34.30 24.39
C GLY A 171 21.55 -34.92 25.17
N PRO A 172 21.32 -35.48 26.38
CA PRO A 172 22.37 -35.96 27.30
C PRO A 172 23.24 -37.10 26.76
N ALA A 173 23.03 -37.53 25.52
CA ALA A 173 23.81 -38.63 24.92
C ALA A 173 25.20 -38.24 24.38
N ALA A 174 25.55 -36.95 24.32
CA ALA A 174 26.87 -36.50 23.85
C ALA A 174 27.92 -36.37 24.95
N ALA A 175 27.54 -36.45 26.23
CA ALA A 175 28.46 -36.27 27.35
C ALA A 175 29.27 -37.53 27.71
N HIS A 176 28.91 -38.71 27.19
CA HIS A 176 29.59 -39.98 27.51
C HIS A 176 30.72 -40.39 26.55
N ARG A 177 31.02 -39.62 25.50
CA ARG A 177 32.07 -39.93 24.51
C ARG A 177 33.36 -39.11 24.64
N ALA A 178 33.46 -38.24 25.62
CA ALA A 178 34.68 -37.44 25.84
C ALA A 178 35.48 -37.82 27.09
N ALA A 179 35.17 -38.98 27.68
CA ALA A 179 35.87 -39.50 28.88
C ALA A 179 36.23 -40.99 28.74
N ALA A 180 36.75 -41.39 27.54
CA ALA A 180 37.39 -42.69 27.35
C ALA A 180 38.62 -42.54 26.43
#